data_f60cff4718fb89c570e977ee6ef86e88
#
_entry.id   f60cff4718fb89c570e977ee6ef86e88
#
_cell.length_a   1.000
_cell.length_b   1.000
_cell.length_c   1.000
_cell.angle_alpha   90.00
_cell.angle_beta   90.00
_cell.angle_gamma   90.00
#
_symmetry.space_group_name_H-M   'P 1'
#
loop_
_entity.id
_entity.type
_entity.pdbx_description
1 polymer ?
#
loop_
_entity_poly.entity_id
_entity_poly.type
_entity_poly.pdbx_seq_one_letter_code
_entity_poly.pdbx_strand_id
1 'polypeptide(L)'
;MSGCNGKFISMLDLNVKESAFEYKYKLLPILSNHINPSIKMNKFISNIKKPHLSHLNEIIGKSSLDLYRRGNFNGSFDNLICDSMSNILDSEICLSPGFRWGPTLLANENITMADIYNHTAITYPNVYRREMSGEMIKNILEDVADNIFNPDPYYQQGGDMVRTTGL
;
A
#
# COMPACT_ATOMS: atom_id res chain seq x y z
N MET A 1 -10.35 7.95 11.78
CA MET A 1 -10.29 6.64 11.07
C MET A 1 -9.14 5.82 11.61
N SER A 2 -9.32 4.51 11.74
CA SER A 2 -8.32 3.62 12.37
C SER A 2 -7.09 3.31 11.51
N GLY A 3 -6.97 3.86 10.31
CA GLY A 3 -5.83 3.61 9.43
C GLY A 3 -5.82 2.19 8.84
N CYS A 4 -4.72 1.82 8.21
CA CYS A 4 -4.54 0.52 7.58
C CYS A 4 -3.67 -0.43 8.44
N ASN A 5 -3.70 -1.70 8.11
CA ASN A 5 -2.85 -2.76 8.68
C ASN A 5 -2.96 -2.94 10.20
N GLY A 6 -4.11 -2.61 10.81
CA GLY A 6 -4.32 -2.78 12.24
C GLY A 6 -3.43 -1.91 13.14
N LYS A 7 -2.88 -0.81 12.62
CA LYS A 7 -2.01 0.09 13.39
C LYS A 7 -2.74 0.83 14.50
N PHE A 8 -4.04 1.03 14.35
CA PHE A 8 -4.88 1.71 15.32
C PHE A 8 -6.22 1.00 15.47
N ILE A 9 -6.82 1.12 16.65
CA ILE A 9 -8.21 0.74 16.92
C ILE A 9 -8.97 1.99 17.26
N SER A 10 -10.06 2.25 16.53
CA SER A 10 -11.02 3.30 16.88
C SER A 10 -12.04 2.74 17.85
N MET A 11 -12.23 3.41 18.99
CA MET A 11 -13.30 3.15 19.95
C MET A 11 -14.28 4.31 19.93
N LEU A 12 -15.55 4.01 19.77
CA LEU A 12 -16.64 4.97 19.82
C LEU A 12 -17.70 4.49 20.82
N ASP A 13 -17.81 5.18 21.93
CA ASP A 13 -18.86 4.97 22.92
C ASP A 13 -19.99 5.96 22.65
N LEU A 14 -21.20 5.45 22.44
CA LEU A 14 -22.40 6.25 22.18
C LEU A 14 -23.39 6.12 23.34
N ASN A 15 -23.83 7.26 23.85
CA ASN A 15 -24.95 7.36 24.80
C ASN A 15 -26.13 8.02 24.07
N VAL A 16 -27.08 7.19 23.63
CA VAL A 16 -28.24 7.65 22.85
C VAL A 16 -29.39 8.02 23.78
N LYS A 17 -29.91 9.23 23.64
CA LYS A 17 -31.08 9.77 24.32
C LYS A 17 -32.19 10.02 23.29
N GLU A 18 -33.43 10.20 23.69
CA GLU A 18 -34.56 10.34 22.77
C GLU A 18 -34.41 11.45 21.71
N SER A 19 -33.73 12.55 22.01
CA SER A 19 -33.58 13.71 21.11
C SER A 19 -32.13 14.13 20.87
N ALA A 20 -31.15 13.41 21.43
CA ALA A 20 -29.73 13.74 21.32
C ALA A 20 -28.85 12.52 21.54
N PHE A 21 -27.61 12.60 21.15
CA PHE A 21 -26.59 11.61 21.51
C PHE A 21 -25.32 12.30 22.03
N GLU A 22 -24.67 11.64 22.94
CA GLU A 22 -23.34 11.99 23.41
C GLU A 22 -22.36 10.90 22.91
N TYR A 23 -21.15 11.29 22.57
CA TYR A 23 -20.15 10.32 22.15
C TYR A 23 -18.79 10.57 22.81
N LYS A 24 -18.04 9.50 22.98
CA LYS A 24 -16.62 9.54 23.31
C LYS A 24 -15.85 8.77 22.26
N TYR A 25 -14.86 9.40 21.67
CA TYR A 25 -14.00 8.77 20.67
C TYR A 25 -12.57 8.66 21.20
N LYS A 26 -11.96 7.49 20.99
CA LYS A 26 -10.54 7.25 21.27
C LYS A 26 -9.90 6.53 20.08
N LEU A 27 -8.69 6.95 19.74
CA LEU A 27 -7.84 6.26 18.80
C LEU A 27 -6.68 5.60 19.57
N LEU A 28 -6.65 4.28 19.59
CA LEU A 28 -5.66 3.49 20.32
C LEU A 28 -4.56 3.01 19.35
N PRO A 29 -3.31 3.45 19.48
CA PRO A 29 -2.21 2.91 18.69
C PRO A 29 -1.89 1.47 19.14
N ILE A 30 -1.69 0.57 18.18
CA ILE A 30 -1.32 -0.82 18.44
C ILE A 30 0.20 -0.91 18.32
N LEU A 31 0.86 -0.82 19.47
CA LEU A 31 2.32 -0.87 19.56
C LEU A 31 2.75 -2.23 20.11
N SER A 32 3.61 -2.91 19.41
CA SER A 32 4.08 -4.26 19.77
C SER A 32 4.82 -4.33 21.12
N ASN A 33 5.40 -3.22 21.57
CA ASN A 33 6.05 -3.09 22.87
C ASN A 33 5.09 -2.79 24.03
N HIS A 34 3.82 -2.47 23.75
CA HIS A 34 2.80 -2.16 24.75
C HIS A 34 1.69 -3.22 24.83
N ILE A 35 1.54 -4.03 23.78
CA ILE A 35 0.47 -5.02 23.68
C ILE A 35 1.09 -6.38 23.42
N ASN A 36 0.90 -7.30 24.35
CA ASN A 36 1.35 -8.68 24.16
C ASN A 36 0.56 -9.35 23.03
N PRO A 37 1.23 -9.97 22.07
CA PRO A 37 0.56 -10.68 21.00
C PRO A 37 -0.21 -11.90 21.53
N SER A 38 -1.33 -12.21 20.90
CA SER A 38 -2.10 -13.43 21.21
C SER A 38 -1.26 -14.68 20.94
N ILE A 39 -1.01 -15.49 21.95
CA ILE A 39 -0.26 -16.76 21.84
C ILE A 39 -0.92 -17.68 20.81
N LYS A 40 -2.25 -17.77 20.82
CA LYS A 40 -3.01 -18.61 19.89
C LYS A 40 -2.81 -18.14 18.43
N MET A 41 -2.88 -16.83 18.21
CA MET A 41 -2.70 -16.25 16.87
C MET A 41 -1.26 -16.40 16.39
N ASN A 42 -0.27 -16.15 17.25
CA ASN A 42 1.13 -16.34 16.89
C ASN A 42 1.44 -17.80 16.50
N LYS A 43 0.90 -18.77 17.25
CA LYS A 43 1.05 -20.20 16.91
C LYS A 43 0.40 -20.51 15.55
N PHE A 44 -0.79 -19.99 15.31
CA PHE A 44 -1.49 -20.18 14.04
C PHE A 44 -0.70 -19.61 12.84
N ILE A 45 -0.24 -18.34 12.95
CA ILE A 45 0.57 -17.69 11.92
C ILE A 45 1.89 -18.45 11.68
N SER A 46 2.56 -18.86 12.75
CA SER A 46 3.82 -19.60 12.66
C SER A 46 3.65 -20.94 11.95
N ASN A 47 2.56 -21.64 12.22
CA ASN A 47 2.26 -22.92 11.55
C ASN A 47 2.02 -22.74 10.05
N ILE A 48 1.27 -21.69 9.66
CA ILE A 48 1.03 -21.39 8.23
C ILE A 48 2.32 -20.97 7.53
N LYS A 49 3.12 -20.11 8.16
CA LYS A 49 4.38 -19.63 7.57
C LYS A 49 5.48 -20.70 7.48
N LYS A 50 5.46 -21.68 8.37
CA LYS A 50 6.54 -22.68 8.51
C LYS A 50 7.03 -23.29 7.18
N PRO A 51 6.19 -23.77 6.26
CA PRO A 51 6.64 -24.36 5.01
C PRO A 51 7.26 -23.35 4.04
N HIS A 52 7.06 -22.05 4.25
CA HIS A 52 7.48 -20.98 3.36
C HIS A 52 8.62 -20.13 3.93
N LEU A 53 9.06 -20.37 5.17
CA LEU A 53 10.00 -19.49 5.88
C LEU A 53 11.34 -19.33 5.15
N SER A 54 11.88 -20.36 4.54
CA SER A 54 13.15 -20.28 3.79
C SER A 54 13.05 -19.27 2.65
N HIS A 55 11.95 -19.31 1.91
CA HIS A 55 11.71 -18.40 0.80
C HIS A 55 11.32 -17.00 1.29
N LEU A 56 10.43 -16.89 2.27
CA LEU A 56 9.99 -15.59 2.79
C LEU A 56 11.11 -14.79 3.45
N ASN A 57 12.07 -15.46 4.07
CA ASN A 57 13.22 -14.82 4.74
C ASN A 57 14.43 -14.64 3.82
N GLU A 58 14.33 -15.01 2.55
CA GLU A 58 15.39 -14.75 1.57
C GLU A 58 15.66 -13.25 1.48
N ILE A 59 16.90 -12.84 1.68
CA ILE A 59 17.34 -11.46 1.59
C ILE A 59 17.58 -11.14 0.12
N ILE A 60 16.79 -10.23 -0.42
CA ILE A 60 16.86 -9.79 -1.81
C ILE A 60 17.87 -8.66 -1.99
N GLY A 61 18.02 -7.81 -0.97
CA GLY A 61 18.92 -6.68 -1.02
C GLY A 61 18.81 -5.74 0.17
N LYS A 62 19.34 -4.55 -0.01
CA LYS A 62 19.23 -3.43 0.92
C LYS A 62 18.99 -2.13 0.14
N SER A 63 18.30 -1.19 0.76
CA SER A 63 18.16 0.17 0.23
C SER A 63 18.90 1.16 1.13
N SER A 64 19.54 2.16 0.53
CA SER A 64 20.10 3.30 1.26
C SER A 64 19.06 4.35 1.65
N LEU A 65 17.82 4.20 1.15
CA LEU A 65 16.70 5.10 1.39
C LEU A 65 15.54 4.34 2.01
N ASP A 66 14.68 5.05 2.73
CA ASP A 66 13.40 4.51 3.17
C ASP A 66 12.51 4.18 1.97
N LEU A 67 11.95 2.96 1.95
CA LEU A 67 11.06 2.50 0.89
C LEU A 67 9.63 2.42 1.41
N TYR A 68 8.72 3.10 0.72
CA TYR A 68 7.31 3.17 1.11
C TYR A 68 6.39 3.37 -0.11
N ARG A 69 5.12 2.98 0.07
CA ARG A 69 4.02 3.20 -0.88
C ARG A 69 2.95 4.04 -0.20
N ARG A 70 3.10 5.36 -0.22
CA ARG A 70 2.20 6.31 0.47
C ARG A 70 2.05 7.59 -0.33
N GLY A 71 0.91 8.28 -0.09
CA GLY A 71 0.58 9.53 -0.77
C GLY A 71 -0.20 9.32 -2.05
N ASN A 72 -0.61 10.43 -2.67
CA ASN A 72 -1.40 10.40 -3.91
C ASN A 72 -0.56 10.14 -5.15
N PHE A 73 0.75 10.33 -5.05
CA PHE A 73 1.74 10.12 -6.11
C PHE A 73 2.73 9.02 -5.70
N ASN A 74 3.79 8.83 -6.48
CA ASN A 74 4.77 7.79 -6.23
C ASN A 74 5.41 7.92 -4.83
N GLY A 75 5.45 6.81 -4.10
CA GLY A 75 6.41 6.59 -3.03
C GLY A 75 7.70 5.98 -3.58
N SER A 76 8.74 5.93 -2.76
CA SER A 76 10.05 5.39 -3.17
C SER A 76 9.99 3.92 -3.59
N PHE A 77 9.11 3.11 -2.97
CA PHE A 77 8.91 1.72 -3.39
C PHE A 77 8.12 1.62 -4.70
N ASP A 78 7.23 2.58 -5.00
CA ASP A 78 6.54 2.64 -6.29
C ASP A 78 7.53 2.88 -7.43
N ASN A 79 8.51 3.78 -7.23
CA ASN A 79 9.57 4.02 -8.20
C ASN A 79 10.37 2.73 -8.46
N LEU A 80 10.77 2.01 -7.39
CA LEU A 80 11.48 0.74 -7.53
C LEU A 80 10.68 -0.30 -8.35
N ILE A 81 9.36 -0.40 -8.09
CA ILE A 81 8.48 -1.29 -8.86
C ILE A 81 8.44 -0.87 -10.33
N CYS A 82 8.18 0.41 -10.61
CA CYS A 82 8.05 0.91 -11.96
C CYS A 82 9.38 0.79 -12.74
N ASP A 83 10.50 1.14 -12.12
CA ASP A 83 11.83 1.02 -12.74
C ASP A 83 12.19 -0.45 -13.04
N SER A 84 11.85 -1.35 -12.10
CA SER A 84 12.06 -2.79 -12.29
C SER A 84 11.23 -3.33 -13.48
N MET A 85 9.95 -2.91 -13.57
CA MET A 85 9.08 -3.30 -14.67
C MET A 85 9.57 -2.75 -16.00
N SER A 86 9.98 -1.48 -16.07
CA SER A 86 10.53 -0.86 -17.26
C SER A 86 11.80 -1.55 -17.74
N ASN A 87 12.70 -1.89 -16.81
CA ASN A 87 13.95 -2.59 -17.14
C ASN A 87 13.71 -4.03 -17.65
N ILE A 88 12.79 -4.77 -17.01
CA ILE A 88 12.52 -6.18 -17.40
C ILE A 88 11.78 -6.24 -18.73
N LEU A 89 10.86 -5.33 -18.99
CA LEU A 89 10.01 -5.32 -20.17
C LEU A 89 10.55 -4.44 -21.29
N ASP A 90 11.68 -3.78 -21.09
CA ASP A 90 12.27 -2.84 -22.04
C ASP A 90 11.23 -1.82 -22.53
N SER A 91 10.64 -1.08 -21.59
CA SER A 91 9.59 -0.09 -21.85
C SER A 91 10.03 1.31 -21.43
N GLU A 92 9.67 2.32 -22.22
CA GLU A 92 9.98 3.74 -21.94
C GLU A 92 9.18 4.28 -20.75
N ILE A 93 7.93 3.84 -20.63
CA ILE A 93 6.98 4.29 -19.61
C ILE A 93 6.45 3.08 -18.86
N CYS A 94 6.37 3.19 -17.54
CA CYS A 94 5.67 2.24 -16.70
C CYS A 94 4.44 2.88 -16.06
N LEU A 95 3.35 2.12 -16.01
CA LEU A 95 2.13 2.44 -15.27
C LEU A 95 1.87 1.30 -14.27
N SER A 96 1.79 1.63 -12.99
CA SER A 96 1.47 0.68 -11.93
C SER A 96 0.30 1.18 -11.08
N PRO A 97 -0.58 0.30 -10.58
CA PRO A 97 -1.68 0.71 -9.73
C PRO A 97 -1.21 1.48 -8.49
N GLY A 98 -1.97 2.53 -8.13
CA GLY A 98 -1.70 3.34 -6.95
C GLY A 98 -2.23 2.71 -5.68
N PHE A 99 -1.39 2.00 -4.94
CA PHE A 99 -1.73 1.41 -3.67
C PHE A 99 -0.93 2.00 -2.51
N ARG A 100 -1.54 2.05 -1.32
CA ARG A 100 -0.93 2.59 -0.09
C ARG A 100 -0.72 1.52 0.98
N TRP A 101 -0.50 0.28 0.62
CA TRP A 101 -0.25 -0.77 1.59
C TRP A 101 1.23 -1.11 1.77
N GLY A 102 1.49 -2.03 2.66
CA GLY A 102 2.81 -2.40 3.08
C GLY A 102 3.37 -1.51 4.18
N PRO A 103 4.33 -2.01 4.95
CA PRO A 103 5.10 -1.24 5.92
C PRO A 103 6.11 -0.35 5.20
N THR A 104 6.61 0.67 5.89
CA THR A 104 7.84 1.36 5.45
C THR A 104 9.03 0.46 5.77
N LEU A 105 9.90 0.23 4.79
CA LEU A 105 11.20 -0.40 4.99
C LEU A 105 12.23 0.69 5.22
N LEU A 106 12.91 0.63 6.36
CA LEU A 106 13.86 1.67 6.73
C LEU A 106 15.18 1.54 5.96
N ALA A 107 15.85 2.65 5.79
CA ALA A 107 17.16 2.69 5.16
C ALA A 107 18.15 1.75 5.87
N ASN A 108 18.94 1.05 5.08
CA ASN A 108 19.94 0.08 5.52
C ASN A 108 19.40 -1.20 6.19
N GLU A 109 18.08 -1.41 6.21
CA GLU A 109 17.50 -2.70 6.59
C GLU A 109 17.54 -3.70 5.43
N ASN A 110 17.52 -4.98 5.76
CA ASN A 110 17.42 -6.03 4.76
C ASN A 110 16.01 -6.05 4.17
N ILE A 111 15.94 -6.12 2.85
CA ILE A 111 14.70 -6.34 2.11
C ILE A 111 14.56 -7.84 1.90
N THR A 112 13.49 -8.42 2.38
CA THR A 112 13.20 -9.84 2.26
C THR A 112 12.17 -10.11 1.17
N MET A 113 12.06 -11.38 0.74
CA MET A 113 11.01 -11.79 -0.17
C MET A 113 9.60 -11.54 0.41
N ALA A 114 9.43 -11.66 1.74
CA ALA A 114 8.18 -11.33 2.41
C ALA A 114 7.81 -9.84 2.23
N ASP A 115 8.79 -8.95 2.25
CA ASP A 115 8.57 -7.52 2.03
C ASP A 115 8.13 -7.25 0.58
N ILE A 116 8.77 -7.93 -0.38
CA ILE A 116 8.36 -7.84 -1.79
C ILE A 116 6.89 -8.26 -1.94
N TYR A 117 6.50 -9.41 -1.41
CA TYR A 117 5.10 -9.85 -1.45
C TYR A 117 4.14 -8.87 -0.78
N ASN A 118 4.51 -8.31 0.39
CA ASN A 118 3.68 -7.32 1.08
C ASN A 118 3.46 -6.04 0.27
N HIS A 119 4.45 -5.64 -0.52
CA HIS A 119 4.37 -4.43 -1.33
C HIS A 119 3.76 -4.63 -2.71
N THR A 120 3.84 -5.86 -3.25
CA THR A 120 3.37 -6.19 -4.60
C THR A 120 2.11 -7.05 -4.62
N ALA A 121 1.51 -7.35 -3.46
CA ALA A 121 0.27 -8.12 -3.37
C ALA A 121 -0.89 -7.37 -4.03
N ILE A 122 -1.25 -7.77 -5.25
CA ILE A 122 -2.36 -7.22 -6.03
C ILE A 122 -3.24 -8.35 -6.57
N THR A 123 -4.49 -8.01 -6.88
CA THR A 123 -5.47 -8.98 -7.39
C THR A 123 -5.16 -9.43 -8.82
N TYR A 124 -4.50 -8.57 -9.60
CA TYR A 124 -4.15 -8.81 -11.00
C TYR A 124 -2.63 -8.93 -11.16
N PRO A 125 -2.06 -10.14 -11.12
CA PRO A 125 -0.62 -10.33 -11.12
C PRO A 125 0.03 -10.20 -12.50
N ASN A 126 -0.77 -10.15 -13.58
CA ASN A 126 -0.26 -10.10 -14.93
C ASN A 126 0.34 -8.73 -15.25
N VAL A 127 1.53 -8.74 -15.84
CA VAL A 127 2.20 -7.58 -16.39
C VAL A 127 2.25 -7.73 -17.89
N TYR A 128 2.03 -6.66 -18.64
CA TYR A 128 2.05 -6.66 -20.10
C TYR A 128 2.69 -5.40 -20.65
N ARG A 129 3.30 -5.52 -21.81
CA ARG A 129 3.85 -4.42 -22.59
C ARG A 129 2.97 -4.20 -23.82
N ARG A 130 2.67 -2.95 -24.13
CA ARG A 130 1.95 -2.57 -25.36
C ARG A 130 2.32 -1.16 -25.78
N GLU A 131 2.13 -0.85 -27.05
CA GLU A 131 2.22 0.51 -27.58
C GLU A 131 0.98 1.33 -27.21
N MET A 132 1.21 2.60 -26.87
CA MET A 132 0.16 3.58 -26.59
C MET A 132 0.56 4.92 -27.17
N SER A 133 -0.43 5.67 -27.66
CA SER A 133 -0.22 7.08 -28.02
C SER A 133 -0.13 7.96 -26.75
N GLY A 134 0.59 9.07 -26.84
CA GLY A 134 0.63 10.07 -25.76
C GLY A 134 -0.75 10.60 -25.38
N GLU A 135 -1.66 10.73 -26.35
CA GLU A 135 -3.06 11.11 -26.09
C GLU A 135 -3.78 10.07 -25.22
N MET A 136 -3.58 8.78 -25.50
CA MET A 136 -4.18 7.71 -24.72
C MET A 136 -3.64 7.70 -23.27
N ILE A 137 -2.33 7.90 -23.09
CA ILE A 137 -1.69 7.99 -21.77
C ILE A 137 -2.26 9.20 -21.01
N LYS A 138 -2.34 10.37 -21.66
CA LYS A 138 -2.93 11.56 -21.07
C LYS A 138 -4.37 11.30 -20.62
N ASN A 139 -5.21 10.72 -21.46
CA ASN A 139 -6.60 10.43 -21.13
C ASN A 139 -6.73 9.49 -19.93
N ILE A 140 -5.88 8.47 -19.80
CA ILE A 140 -5.84 7.58 -18.63
C ILE A 140 -5.52 8.38 -17.37
N LEU A 141 -4.52 9.25 -17.41
CA LEU A 141 -4.11 10.02 -16.24
C LEU A 141 -5.15 11.08 -15.85
N GLU A 142 -5.76 11.75 -16.81
CA GLU A 142 -6.83 12.72 -16.58
C GLU A 142 -8.08 12.06 -15.98
N ASP A 143 -8.48 10.89 -16.47
CA ASP A 143 -9.62 10.13 -15.94
C ASP A 143 -9.39 9.71 -14.48
N VAL A 144 -8.21 9.20 -14.16
CA VAL A 144 -7.85 8.88 -12.78
C VAL A 144 -7.75 10.12 -11.91
N ALA A 145 -7.21 11.23 -12.43
CA ALA A 145 -7.13 12.49 -11.71
C ALA A 145 -8.53 13.04 -11.39
N ASP A 146 -9.46 12.96 -12.33
CA ASP A 146 -10.83 13.41 -12.11
C ASP A 146 -11.52 12.63 -10.99
N ASN A 147 -11.33 11.31 -10.92
CA ASN A 147 -11.83 10.49 -9.81
C ASN A 147 -11.33 10.92 -8.43
N ILE A 148 -10.19 11.59 -8.34
CA ILE A 148 -9.55 11.97 -7.07
C ILE A 148 -9.75 13.45 -6.75
N PHE A 149 -9.63 14.31 -7.77
CA PHE A 149 -9.51 15.76 -7.62
C PHE A 149 -10.69 16.54 -8.22
N ASN A 150 -11.79 15.87 -8.64
CA ASN A 150 -12.95 16.54 -9.17
C ASN A 150 -13.44 17.62 -8.17
N PRO A 151 -13.73 18.85 -8.63
CA PRO A 151 -14.22 19.92 -7.76
C PRO A 151 -15.58 19.59 -7.12
N ASP A 152 -16.41 18.76 -7.77
CA ASP A 152 -17.64 18.26 -7.18
C ASP A 152 -17.35 16.96 -6.37
N PRO A 153 -17.55 16.98 -5.05
CA PRO A 153 -17.25 15.82 -4.19
C PRO A 153 -18.11 14.58 -4.49
N TYR A 154 -19.25 14.72 -5.16
CA TYR A 154 -20.09 13.60 -5.57
C TYR A 154 -19.49 12.76 -6.70
N TYR A 155 -18.57 13.36 -7.48
CA TYR A 155 -17.83 12.66 -8.53
C TYR A 155 -16.49 12.12 -8.06
N GLN A 156 -16.04 12.46 -6.85
CA GLN A 156 -14.82 11.90 -6.28
C GLN A 156 -15.04 10.47 -5.80
N GLN A 157 -14.57 9.51 -6.56
CA GLN A 157 -14.58 8.10 -6.14
C GLN A 157 -13.43 7.76 -5.18
N GLY A 158 -12.44 8.65 -5.07
CA GLY A 158 -11.25 8.44 -4.26
C GLY A 158 -10.21 7.55 -4.96
N GLY A 159 -9.26 7.04 -4.20
CA GLY A 159 -8.15 6.25 -4.71
C GLY A 159 -6.85 7.05 -4.75
N ASP A 160 -5.93 6.59 -5.56
CA ASP A 160 -4.61 7.19 -5.76
C ASP A 160 -4.33 7.33 -7.26
N MET A 161 -3.47 8.29 -7.59
CA MET A 161 -2.94 8.39 -8.95
C MET A 161 -2.20 7.10 -9.33
N VAL A 162 -2.27 6.75 -10.60
CA VAL A 162 -1.40 5.71 -11.18
C VAL A 162 0.04 6.07 -10.90
N ARG A 163 0.82 5.10 -10.46
CA ARG A 163 2.27 5.26 -10.25
C ARG A 163 2.97 5.15 -11.60
N THR A 164 3.88 6.08 -11.88
CA THR A 164 4.48 6.18 -13.21
C THR A 164 5.97 6.42 -13.12
N THR A 165 6.71 5.92 -14.12
CA THR A 165 8.06 6.39 -14.44
C THR A 165 8.17 6.56 -15.95
N GLY A 166 9.10 7.42 -16.40
CA GLY A 166 9.34 7.69 -17.81
C GLY A 166 8.42 8.74 -18.45
N LEU A 167 7.58 9.41 -17.66
CA LEU A 167 6.70 10.51 -18.11
C LEU A 167 7.35 11.87 -17.87
#